data_470a5f52331f34d7afb540ef95611e1b
#
_entry.id   470a5f52331f34d7afb540ef95611e1b
#
_cell.length_a   1.000
_cell.length_b   1.000
_cell.length_c   1.000
_cell.angle_alpha   90.00
_cell.angle_beta   90.00
_cell.angle_gamma   90.00
#
_symmetry.space_group_name_H-M   'P 1'
#
loop_
_entity.id
_entity.type
_entity.pdbx_description
1 polymer ?
#
loop_
_entity_poly.entity_id
_entity_poly.type
_entity_poly.pdbx_seq_one_letter_code
_entity_poly.pdbx_strand_id
1 'polypeptide(L)'
;MDSGRVALVSYAFAGLLKQDPAFMRDCDTAQNALIKGLLGEVDGCKIVKVPASRLPAGCQFILCHPIATVAAKVLSEYKVHTDAPGVSGWLCEGRFSYDAFVLKNKKDAIYYSGPFSVSERTLVLNKGESITVDAINFGTATVTAAVKKGASSSTDLTATVSGGAVTIAAKASAAAGTDYTVTLTAGSDATTTINVTVI
;
A
#
# COMPACT_ATOMS: atom_id res chain seq x y z
N MET A 1 14.70 -5.23 -21.00
CA MET A 1 13.44 -4.74 -20.43
C MET A 1 12.89 -5.83 -19.55
N ASP A 2 12.55 -5.50 -18.32
CA ASP A 2 12.11 -6.50 -17.35
C ASP A 2 10.63 -6.79 -17.60
N SER A 3 10.35 -7.86 -18.34
CA SER A 3 9.01 -8.32 -18.66
C SER A 3 8.44 -9.05 -17.45
N GLY A 4 7.26 -8.66 -17.00
CA GLY A 4 6.57 -9.34 -15.90
C GLY A 4 5.86 -8.40 -14.94
N ARG A 5 5.83 -7.11 -15.24
CA ARG A 5 5.03 -6.13 -14.48
C ARG A 5 3.54 -6.39 -14.66
N VAL A 6 2.81 -6.21 -13.58
CA VAL A 6 1.36 -6.36 -13.56
C VAL A 6 0.75 -5.09 -12.99
N ALA A 7 -0.22 -4.53 -13.70
CA ALA A 7 -1.06 -3.44 -13.22
C ALA A 7 -2.40 -4.00 -12.76
N LEU A 8 -2.68 -3.91 -11.48
CA LEU A 8 -3.99 -4.18 -10.90
C LEU A 8 -4.81 -2.90 -10.94
N VAL A 9 -5.90 -2.89 -11.69
CA VAL A 9 -6.72 -1.68 -11.90
C VAL A 9 -8.13 -1.87 -11.38
N SER A 10 -8.73 -0.82 -10.81
CA SER A 10 -10.13 -0.82 -10.42
C SER A 10 -11.05 -0.89 -11.64
N TYR A 11 -12.27 -1.40 -11.48
CA TYR A 11 -13.25 -1.44 -12.59
C TYR A 11 -13.56 -0.06 -13.15
N ALA A 12 -13.63 0.97 -12.30
CA ALA A 12 -13.87 2.35 -12.73
C ALA A 12 -12.72 2.87 -13.61
N PHE A 13 -11.48 2.70 -13.15
CA PHE A 13 -10.29 3.11 -13.90
C PHE A 13 -10.13 2.31 -15.21
N ALA A 14 -10.43 1.01 -15.19
CA ALA A 14 -10.45 0.19 -16.39
C ALA A 14 -11.48 0.67 -17.43
N GLY A 15 -12.59 1.25 -16.98
CA GLY A 15 -13.59 1.91 -17.85
C GLY A 15 -13.03 3.15 -18.54
N LEU A 16 -12.27 3.98 -17.81
CA LEU A 16 -11.61 5.17 -18.36
C LEU A 16 -10.51 4.79 -19.37
N LEU A 17 -9.70 3.78 -19.05
CA LEU A 17 -8.67 3.28 -19.98
C LEU A 17 -9.25 2.81 -21.31
N LYS A 18 -10.43 2.20 -21.32
CA LYS A 18 -11.11 1.77 -22.56
C LYS A 18 -11.64 2.92 -23.41
N GLN A 19 -11.80 4.10 -22.83
CA GLN A 19 -12.25 5.30 -23.54
C GLN A 19 -11.07 6.04 -24.22
N ASP A 20 -9.84 5.71 -23.83
CA ASP A 20 -8.64 6.29 -24.43
C ASP A 20 -8.33 5.59 -25.76
N PRO A 21 -8.41 6.33 -26.90
CA PRO A 21 -8.13 5.78 -28.24
C PRO A 21 -6.69 5.26 -28.38
N ALA A 22 -5.72 5.87 -27.70
CA ALA A 22 -4.33 5.45 -27.72
C ALA A 22 -4.16 4.09 -27.05
N PHE A 23 -4.79 3.90 -25.88
CA PHE A 23 -4.79 2.63 -25.16
C PHE A 23 -5.43 1.51 -25.98
N MET A 24 -6.57 1.78 -26.63
CA MET A 24 -7.28 0.78 -27.43
C MET A 24 -6.50 0.34 -28.67
N ARG A 25 -5.71 1.25 -29.27
CA ARG A 25 -4.88 0.94 -30.43
C ARG A 25 -3.67 0.06 -30.07
N ASP A 26 -3.06 0.33 -28.91
CA ASP A 26 -1.81 -0.32 -28.51
C ASP A 26 -2.05 -1.58 -27.65
N CYS A 27 -3.32 -1.89 -27.34
CA CYS A 27 -3.70 -3.05 -26.54
C CYS A 27 -4.09 -4.22 -27.43
N ASP A 28 -3.18 -5.16 -27.65
CA ASP A 28 -3.46 -6.40 -28.39
C ASP A 28 -4.23 -7.37 -27.50
N THR A 29 -5.56 -7.34 -27.61
CA THR A 29 -6.45 -8.11 -26.73
C THR A 29 -6.92 -9.38 -27.45
N ALA A 30 -6.22 -10.47 -27.22
CA ALA A 30 -6.71 -11.80 -27.65
C ALA A 30 -7.97 -12.18 -26.83
N GLN A 31 -8.99 -12.74 -27.48
CA GLN A 31 -10.28 -13.12 -26.86
C GLN A 31 -10.12 -13.98 -25.59
N ASN A 32 -9.10 -14.83 -25.52
CA ASN A 32 -8.79 -15.67 -24.35
C ASN A 32 -8.31 -14.89 -23.13
N ALA A 33 -7.81 -13.68 -23.29
CA ALA A 33 -7.37 -12.82 -22.19
C ALA A 33 -8.56 -12.21 -21.45
N LEU A 34 -9.66 -11.94 -22.13
CA LEU A 34 -10.89 -11.39 -21.52
C LEU A 34 -11.52 -12.32 -20.51
N ILE A 35 -11.45 -13.63 -20.73
CA ILE A 35 -11.99 -14.67 -19.84
C ILE A 35 -11.24 -14.70 -18.50
N LYS A 36 -9.95 -14.38 -18.50
CA LYS A 36 -9.08 -14.39 -17.30
C LYS A 36 -9.06 -13.05 -16.55
N GLY A 37 -9.90 -12.06 -16.94
CA GLY A 37 -9.89 -10.75 -16.32
C GLY A 37 -8.73 -9.85 -16.76
N LEU A 38 -7.90 -10.29 -17.69
CA LEU A 38 -6.85 -9.50 -18.31
C LEU A 38 -7.51 -8.48 -19.25
N LEU A 39 -7.18 -7.19 -19.09
CA LEU A 39 -7.69 -6.13 -19.96
C LEU A 39 -6.85 -6.02 -21.24
N GLY A 40 -5.57 -6.35 -21.14
CA GLY A 40 -4.59 -6.28 -22.21
C GLY A 40 -3.17 -6.19 -21.66
N GLU A 41 -2.22 -5.99 -22.56
CA GLU A 41 -0.82 -5.76 -22.24
C GLU A 41 -0.37 -4.48 -22.96
N VAL A 42 0.22 -3.55 -22.21
CA VAL A 42 0.75 -2.29 -22.74
C VAL A 42 2.16 -2.10 -22.18
N ASP A 43 3.12 -1.84 -23.06
CA ASP A 43 4.53 -1.63 -22.72
C ASP A 43 5.11 -2.75 -21.82
N GLY A 44 4.75 -4.02 -22.12
CA GLY A 44 5.21 -5.18 -21.34
C GLY A 44 4.57 -5.32 -19.96
N CYS A 45 3.53 -4.53 -19.67
CA CYS A 45 2.78 -4.57 -18.42
C CYS A 45 1.41 -5.20 -18.64
N LYS A 46 1.10 -6.27 -17.92
CA LYS A 46 -0.21 -6.94 -17.94
C LYS A 46 -1.20 -6.19 -17.07
N ILE A 47 -2.34 -5.79 -17.64
CA ILE A 47 -3.37 -5.04 -16.94
C ILE A 47 -4.50 -5.99 -16.53
N VAL A 48 -4.69 -6.15 -15.22
CA VAL A 48 -5.69 -7.05 -14.62
C VAL A 48 -6.73 -6.23 -13.86
N LYS A 49 -8.00 -6.46 -14.16
CA LYS A 49 -9.12 -5.83 -13.45
C LYS A 49 -9.35 -6.52 -12.11
N VAL A 50 -9.47 -5.71 -11.06
CA VAL A 50 -9.77 -6.17 -9.70
C VAL A 50 -10.90 -5.35 -9.08
N PRO A 51 -11.72 -5.94 -8.21
CA PRO A 51 -12.73 -5.20 -7.45
C PRO A 51 -12.07 -4.12 -6.58
N ALA A 52 -12.73 -2.97 -6.44
CA ALA A 52 -12.24 -1.88 -5.58
C ALA A 52 -12.04 -2.31 -4.11
N SER A 53 -12.80 -3.32 -3.64
CA SER A 53 -12.65 -3.88 -2.29
C SER A 53 -11.30 -4.57 -2.04
N ARG A 54 -10.56 -4.93 -3.09
CA ARG A 54 -9.21 -5.52 -3.00
C ARG A 54 -8.10 -4.50 -3.12
N LEU A 55 -8.43 -3.25 -3.43
CA LEU A 55 -7.49 -2.16 -3.48
C LEU A 55 -7.60 -1.33 -2.20
N PRO A 56 -6.52 -0.69 -1.74
CA PRO A 56 -6.59 0.27 -0.65
C PRO A 56 -7.58 1.41 -0.95
N ALA A 57 -8.16 2.00 0.08
CA ALA A 57 -9.12 3.10 -0.07
C ALA A 57 -8.52 4.26 -0.89
N GLY A 58 -9.26 4.72 -1.90
CA GLY A 58 -8.81 5.79 -2.80
C GLY A 58 -7.78 5.37 -3.85
N CYS A 59 -7.35 4.10 -3.88
CA CYS A 59 -6.44 3.59 -4.88
C CYS A 59 -7.17 3.29 -6.19
N GLN A 60 -6.65 3.79 -7.29
CA GLN A 60 -7.18 3.50 -8.63
C GLN A 60 -6.47 2.34 -9.30
N PHE A 61 -5.14 2.27 -9.15
CA PHE A 61 -4.34 1.16 -9.67
C PHE A 61 -3.06 0.94 -8.86
N ILE A 62 -2.55 -0.27 -8.93
CA ILE A 62 -1.24 -0.67 -8.38
C ILE A 62 -0.44 -1.28 -9.53
N LEU A 63 0.75 -0.75 -9.77
CA LEU A 63 1.73 -1.35 -10.67
C LEU A 63 2.76 -2.09 -9.83
N CYS A 64 2.91 -3.38 -10.05
CA CYS A 64 3.84 -4.19 -9.27
C CYS A 64 4.65 -5.15 -10.16
N HIS A 65 5.85 -5.47 -9.68
CA HIS A 65 6.67 -6.54 -10.23
C HIS A 65 6.72 -7.70 -9.23
N PRO A 66 6.58 -8.97 -9.65
CA PRO A 66 6.58 -10.13 -8.76
C PRO A 66 7.79 -10.25 -7.84
N ILE A 67 8.94 -9.67 -8.21
CA ILE A 67 10.17 -9.67 -7.39
C ILE A 67 9.99 -8.96 -6.03
N ALA A 68 8.97 -8.09 -5.90
CA ALA A 68 8.70 -7.34 -4.67
C ALA A 68 7.90 -8.13 -3.65
N THR A 69 7.24 -9.22 -4.07
CA THR A 69 6.33 -9.98 -3.23
C THR A 69 6.76 -11.44 -3.10
N VAL A 70 6.58 -11.98 -1.91
CA VAL A 70 6.80 -13.39 -1.62
C VAL A 70 5.51 -13.96 -1.04
N ALA A 71 5.00 -15.02 -1.65
CA ALA A 71 3.88 -15.80 -1.13
C ALA A 71 4.41 -17.14 -0.61
N ALA A 72 4.66 -17.22 0.68
CA ALA A 72 5.15 -18.44 1.31
C ALA A 72 3.97 -19.37 1.63
N LYS A 73 4.08 -20.64 1.22
CA LYS A 73 3.16 -21.70 1.62
C LYS A 73 3.94 -22.69 2.48
N VAL A 74 3.64 -22.72 3.77
CA VAL A 74 4.39 -23.50 4.76
C VAL A 74 3.81 -24.90 4.91
N LEU A 75 2.47 -25.00 4.96
CA LEU A 75 1.80 -26.27 5.17
C LEU A 75 0.70 -26.45 4.11
N SER A 76 0.67 -27.63 3.52
CA SER A 76 -0.42 -28.08 2.66
C SER A 76 -0.63 -29.56 2.96
N GLU A 77 -1.59 -29.87 3.79
CA GLU A 77 -1.92 -31.22 4.21
C GLU A 77 -3.36 -31.50 3.82
N TYR A 78 -3.57 -32.71 3.27
CA TYR A 78 -4.89 -33.21 2.94
C TYR A 78 -5.00 -34.65 3.48
N LYS A 79 -6.03 -34.93 4.27
CA LYS A 79 -6.30 -36.24 4.84
C LYS A 79 -7.69 -36.70 4.49
N VAL A 80 -7.81 -38.00 4.21
CA VAL A 80 -9.09 -38.65 4.04
C VAL A 80 -9.25 -39.69 5.14
N HIS A 81 -10.28 -39.53 5.94
CA HIS A 81 -10.65 -40.45 7.01
C HIS A 81 -11.79 -41.32 6.48
N THR A 82 -11.57 -42.63 6.48
CA THR A 82 -12.56 -43.60 6.03
C THR A 82 -13.50 -44.05 7.15
N ASP A 83 -13.11 -43.77 8.41
CA ASP A 83 -13.83 -44.21 9.60
C ASP A 83 -13.83 -43.08 10.65
N ALA A 84 -14.47 -41.97 10.34
CA ALA A 84 -14.54 -40.83 11.24
C ALA A 84 -15.70 -40.95 12.20
N PRO A 85 -15.53 -40.78 13.53
CA PRO A 85 -16.62 -40.87 14.51
C PRO A 85 -17.75 -39.89 14.19
N GLY A 86 -19.00 -40.39 14.12
CA GLY A 86 -20.18 -39.57 13.89
C GLY A 86 -20.44 -39.20 12.44
N VAL A 87 -19.68 -39.70 11.48
CA VAL A 87 -19.88 -39.49 10.04
C VAL A 87 -20.10 -40.86 9.36
N SER A 88 -21.22 -41.02 8.68
CA SER A 88 -21.45 -42.19 7.82
C SER A 88 -20.90 -41.85 6.44
N GLY A 89 -19.67 -42.28 6.14
CA GLY A 89 -18.99 -42.00 4.88
C GLY A 89 -17.55 -41.53 5.08
N TRP A 90 -17.02 -40.89 4.07
CA TRP A 90 -15.63 -40.44 4.06
C TRP A 90 -15.55 -38.94 4.46
N LEU A 91 -14.70 -38.63 5.45
CA LEU A 91 -14.43 -37.27 5.87
C LEU A 91 -13.11 -36.82 5.24
N CYS A 92 -13.18 -35.74 4.43
CA CYS A 92 -12.00 -35.11 3.86
C CYS A 92 -11.69 -33.83 4.62
N GLU A 93 -10.49 -33.73 5.15
CA GLU A 93 -10.01 -32.51 5.80
C GLU A 93 -8.77 -31.96 5.08
N GLY A 94 -8.67 -30.65 5.00
CA GLY A 94 -7.53 -29.96 4.43
C GLY A 94 -7.03 -28.83 5.34
N ARG A 95 -5.72 -28.71 5.49
CA ARG A 95 -5.07 -27.65 6.24
C ARG A 95 -4.05 -26.94 5.36
N PHE A 96 -4.19 -25.62 5.27
CA PHE A 96 -3.26 -24.77 4.55
C PHE A 96 -2.77 -23.66 5.47
N SER A 97 -1.44 -23.45 5.51
CA SER A 97 -0.83 -22.32 6.17
C SER A 97 -0.02 -21.55 5.13
N TYR A 98 -0.39 -20.32 4.89
CA TYR A 98 0.26 -19.44 3.91
C TYR A 98 0.29 -18.02 4.43
N ASP A 99 1.22 -17.24 3.91
CA ASP A 99 1.32 -15.82 4.18
C ASP A 99 1.88 -15.09 2.95
N ALA A 100 1.77 -13.77 2.92
CA ALA A 100 2.28 -12.96 1.84
C ALA A 100 3.00 -11.73 2.40
N PHE A 101 4.20 -11.48 1.89
CA PHE A 101 5.07 -10.40 2.35
C PHE A 101 5.53 -9.52 1.19
N VAL A 102 5.70 -8.24 1.48
CA VAL A 102 6.42 -7.31 0.63
C VAL A 102 7.85 -7.18 1.15
N LEU A 103 8.82 -7.39 0.27
CA LEU A 103 10.23 -7.27 0.63
C LEU A 103 10.62 -5.80 0.79
N LYS A 104 11.11 -5.40 1.97
CA LYS A 104 11.50 -4.01 2.29
C LYS A 104 12.51 -3.43 1.31
N ASN A 105 13.50 -4.24 0.88
CA ASN A 105 14.54 -3.85 -0.06
C ASN A 105 14.10 -3.84 -1.54
N LYS A 106 12.85 -4.20 -1.83
CA LYS A 106 12.24 -4.26 -3.17
C LYS A 106 10.96 -3.44 -3.28
N LYS A 107 10.65 -2.61 -2.27
CA LYS A 107 9.45 -1.76 -2.25
C LYS A 107 9.33 -0.86 -3.49
N ASP A 108 10.46 -0.41 -4.04
CA ASP A 108 10.51 0.48 -5.21
C ASP A 108 10.02 -0.19 -6.52
N ALA A 109 9.84 -1.52 -6.50
CA ALA A 109 9.23 -2.26 -7.60
C ALA A 109 7.68 -2.28 -7.53
N ILE A 110 7.09 -1.58 -6.56
CA ILE A 110 5.65 -1.40 -6.41
C ILE A 110 5.34 0.09 -6.49
N TYR A 111 4.49 0.47 -7.45
CA TYR A 111 3.90 1.80 -7.51
C TYR A 111 2.43 1.72 -7.12
N TYR A 112 2.01 2.60 -6.25
CA TYR A 112 0.64 2.68 -5.74
C TYR A 112 0.04 4.03 -6.10
N SER A 113 -1.05 4.04 -6.88
CA SER A 113 -1.82 5.24 -7.19
C SER A 113 -2.96 5.41 -6.20
N GLY A 114 -2.80 6.29 -5.25
CA GLY A 114 -3.77 6.55 -4.21
C GLY A 114 -3.67 7.97 -3.67
N PRO A 115 -4.45 8.33 -2.65
CA PRO A 115 -4.37 9.62 -2.01
C PRO A 115 -3.01 9.83 -1.34
N PHE A 116 -2.68 11.09 -1.10
CA PHE A 116 -1.52 11.46 -0.30
C PHE A 116 -1.55 10.75 1.06
N SER A 117 -0.47 10.08 1.40
CA SER A 117 -0.37 9.27 2.61
C SER A 117 1.07 9.21 3.12
N VAL A 118 1.28 8.52 4.22
CA VAL A 118 2.60 8.28 4.82
C VAL A 118 2.81 6.79 5.07
N SER A 119 4.06 6.37 5.13
CA SER A 119 4.42 4.97 5.37
C SER A 119 3.94 4.48 6.74
N GLU A 120 3.95 5.34 7.75
CA GLU A 120 3.50 5.04 9.10
C GLU A 120 2.65 6.19 9.66
N ARG A 121 1.52 5.86 10.28
CA ARG A 121 0.57 6.84 10.83
C ARG A 121 0.61 6.95 12.34
N THR A 122 1.31 6.06 13.01
CA THR A 122 1.45 6.06 14.46
C THR A 122 2.90 5.83 14.82
N LEU A 123 3.48 6.73 15.57
CA LEU A 123 4.88 6.70 15.97
C LEU A 123 5.00 6.77 17.49
N VAL A 124 5.99 6.10 18.02
CA VAL A 124 6.41 6.23 19.43
C VAL A 124 7.85 6.71 19.43
N LEU A 125 8.11 7.81 20.11
CA LEU A 125 9.41 8.46 20.19
C LEU A 125 9.81 8.65 21.65
N ASN A 126 11.05 8.31 21.96
CA ASN A 126 11.66 8.74 23.22
C ASN A 126 12.05 10.22 23.11
N LYS A 127 12.18 10.89 24.25
CA LYS A 127 12.70 12.27 24.30
C LYS A 127 14.09 12.35 23.70
N GLY A 128 14.29 13.27 22.77
CA GLY A 128 15.55 13.44 22.04
C GLY A 128 15.75 12.50 20.86
N GLU A 129 14.77 11.63 20.57
CA GLU A 129 14.82 10.69 19.44
C GLU A 129 14.22 11.31 18.18
N SER A 130 14.63 10.77 17.03
CA SER A 130 14.07 11.14 15.72
C SER A 130 13.76 9.88 14.90
N ILE A 131 12.63 9.90 14.21
CA ILE A 131 12.21 8.85 13.26
C ILE A 131 11.90 9.51 11.91
N THR A 132 12.27 8.81 10.85
CA THR A 132 11.96 9.26 9.48
C THR A 132 10.91 8.36 8.88
N VAL A 133 9.85 8.96 8.33
CA VAL A 133 8.77 8.29 7.60
C VAL A 133 8.72 8.81 6.16
N ASP A 134 8.28 7.99 5.23
CA ASP A 134 8.17 8.38 3.83
C ASP A 134 6.77 8.94 3.53
N ALA A 135 6.72 10.10 2.87
CA ALA A 135 5.52 10.64 2.24
C ALA A 135 5.28 9.93 0.91
N ILE A 136 4.04 9.55 0.66
CA ILE A 136 3.64 8.71 -0.49
C ILE A 136 2.57 9.44 -1.30
N ASN A 137 2.67 9.37 -2.63
CA ASN A 137 1.69 9.92 -3.57
C ASN A 137 1.51 11.45 -3.48
N PHE A 138 2.59 12.20 -3.25
CA PHE A 138 2.56 13.67 -3.29
C PHE A 138 2.94 14.24 -4.67
N GLY A 139 3.38 13.40 -5.63
CA GLY A 139 3.79 13.80 -6.98
C GLY A 139 4.92 14.82 -6.95
N THR A 140 4.72 15.95 -7.62
CA THR A 140 5.65 17.10 -7.61
C THR A 140 5.29 18.18 -6.59
N ALA A 141 4.24 17.95 -5.76
CA ALA A 141 3.80 18.93 -4.78
C ALA A 141 4.81 19.07 -3.64
N THR A 142 4.98 20.29 -3.15
CA THR A 142 5.77 20.54 -1.94
C THR A 142 4.96 20.02 -0.74
N VAL A 143 5.61 19.21 0.08
CA VAL A 143 5.04 18.71 1.33
C VAL A 143 5.47 19.64 2.47
N THR A 144 4.51 20.10 3.24
CA THR A 144 4.73 20.90 4.45
C THR A 144 4.25 20.13 5.68
N ALA A 145 4.86 20.40 6.83
CA ALA A 145 4.53 19.74 8.08
C ALA A 145 4.14 20.76 9.15
N ALA A 146 3.06 20.49 9.88
CA ALA A 146 2.62 21.27 11.03
C ALA A 146 2.47 20.35 12.24
N VAL A 147 3.05 20.73 13.37
CA VAL A 147 3.02 19.97 14.62
C VAL A 147 2.02 20.60 15.58
N LYS A 148 1.16 19.78 16.15
CA LYS A 148 0.19 20.17 17.20
C LYS A 148 0.29 19.22 18.39
N LYS A 149 -0.09 19.75 19.56
CA LYS A 149 -0.39 18.99 20.78
C LYS A 149 -1.83 19.30 21.18
N GLY A 150 -2.71 18.31 21.03
CA GLY A 150 -4.15 18.54 21.11
C GLY A 150 -4.59 19.57 20.05
N ALA A 151 -5.24 20.64 20.48
CA ALA A 151 -5.71 21.72 19.60
C ALA A 151 -4.66 22.82 19.30
N SER A 152 -3.55 22.87 20.06
CA SER A 152 -2.56 23.94 20.01
C SER A 152 -1.32 23.55 19.22
N SER A 153 -0.69 24.52 18.55
CA SER A 153 0.63 24.31 17.94
C SER A 153 1.66 24.01 19.03
N SER A 154 2.55 23.06 18.76
CA SER A 154 3.59 22.65 19.70
C SER A 154 4.97 22.78 19.07
N THR A 155 5.93 23.16 19.89
CA THR A 155 7.37 23.18 19.52
C THR A 155 8.15 22.04 20.15
N ASP A 156 7.48 21.12 20.84
CA ASP A 156 8.12 19.95 21.49
C ASP A 156 8.63 18.94 20.48
N LEU A 157 7.96 18.85 19.33
CA LEU A 157 8.40 18.08 18.17
C LEU A 157 8.79 19.04 17.06
N THR A 158 9.76 18.62 16.27
CA THR A 158 10.10 19.25 14.99
C THR A 158 9.88 18.26 13.86
N ALA A 159 9.24 18.71 12.78
CA ALA A 159 9.02 17.92 11.59
C ALA A 159 9.68 18.62 10.41
N THR A 160 10.64 17.95 9.78
CA THR A 160 11.37 18.46 8.61
C THR A 160 11.09 17.55 7.42
N VAL A 161 10.86 18.15 6.25
CA VAL A 161 10.57 17.41 5.03
C VAL A 161 11.69 17.65 4.01
N SER A 162 12.24 16.58 3.47
CA SER A 162 13.27 16.64 2.44
C SER A 162 13.07 15.52 1.42
N GLY A 163 12.75 15.86 0.16
CA GLY A 163 12.63 14.89 -0.92
C GLY A 163 11.62 13.74 -0.68
N GLY A 164 10.55 14.01 0.08
CA GLY A 164 9.55 13.00 0.45
C GLY A 164 9.84 12.27 1.76
N ALA A 165 11.03 12.37 2.32
CA ALA A 165 11.34 11.89 3.66
C ALA A 165 10.90 12.94 4.69
N VAL A 166 10.13 12.53 5.68
CA VAL A 166 9.64 13.36 6.80
C VAL A 166 10.32 12.90 8.07
N THR A 167 11.25 13.70 8.57
CA THR A 167 11.93 13.42 9.83
C THR A 167 11.21 14.13 10.97
N ILE A 168 10.72 13.37 11.94
CA ILE A 168 10.06 13.84 13.14
C ILE A 168 11.02 13.62 14.31
N ALA A 169 11.38 14.69 14.99
CA ALA A 169 12.30 14.64 16.14
C ALA A 169 11.61 15.21 17.38
N ALA A 170 11.70 14.49 18.48
CA ALA A 170 11.25 14.94 19.80
C ALA A 170 12.41 15.69 20.49
N LYS A 171 12.13 16.86 21.08
CA LYS A 171 13.10 17.53 21.91
C LYS A 171 13.36 16.76 23.20
N ALA A 172 14.56 16.88 23.75
CA ALA A 172 14.86 16.30 25.07
C ALA A 172 13.97 16.84 26.20
N SER A 173 13.45 18.08 26.02
CA SER A 173 12.52 18.73 26.95
C SER A 173 11.04 18.48 26.62
N ALA A 174 10.73 17.68 25.59
CA ALA A 174 9.35 17.39 25.20
C ALA A 174 8.56 16.78 26.35
N ALA A 175 7.31 17.20 26.51
CA ALA A 175 6.45 16.59 27.49
C ALA A 175 5.98 15.22 27.00
N ALA A 176 6.00 14.20 27.88
CA ALA A 176 5.41 12.92 27.54
C ALA A 176 3.89 13.05 27.28
N GLY A 177 3.37 12.33 26.31
CA GLY A 177 1.96 12.36 25.97
C GLY A 177 1.64 11.64 24.67
N THR A 178 0.38 11.33 24.46
CA THR A 178 -0.15 10.62 23.28
C THR A 178 -0.92 11.55 22.34
N ASP A 179 -0.98 12.84 22.62
CA ASP A 179 -1.81 13.86 21.99
C ASP A 179 -1.09 14.70 20.93
N TYR A 180 0.11 14.27 20.54
CA TYR A 180 0.83 14.94 19.46
C TYR A 180 0.36 14.45 18.09
N THR A 181 0.14 15.40 17.20
CA THR A 181 -0.21 15.15 15.80
C THR A 181 0.67 15.96 14.88
N VAL A 182 1.21 15.30 13.87
CA VAL A 182 1.94 15.92 12.76
C VAL A 182 1.04 15.88 11.54
N THR A 183 0.55 17.02 11.10
CA THR A 183 -0.25 17.14 9.87
C THR A 183 0.69 17.49 8.74
N LEU A 184 0.70 16.66 7.73
CA LEU A 184 1.40 16.88 6.47
C LEU A 184 0.42 17.35 5.42
N THR A 185 0.82 18.35 4.64
CA THR A 185 0.01 18.89 3.55
C THR A 185 0.85 18.87 2.27
N ALA A 186 0.31 18.24 1.22
CA ALA A 186 0.90 18.25 -0.11
C ALA A 186 0.09 19.17 -1.03
N GLY A 187 0.70 20.24 -1.50
CA GLY A 187 0.02 21.28 -2.28
C GLY A 187 -1.02 22.04 -1.46
N SER A 188 -2.22 22.29 -2.05
CA SER A 188 -3.28 23.08 -1.42
C SER A 188 -4.26 22.26 -0.59
N ASP A 189 -4.50 20.99 -0.92
CA ASP A 189 -5.69 20.27 -0.44
C ASP A 189 -5.44 18.88 0.12
N ALA A 190 -4.35 18.23 -0.27
CA ALA A 190 -4.06 16.87 0.16
C ALA A 190 -3.40 16.88 1.54
N THR A 191 -4.08 16.35 2.55
CA THR A 191 -3.58 16.29 3.93
C THR A 191 -3.55 14.87 4.46
N THR A 192 -2.55 14.56 5.28
CA THR A 192 -2.50 13.33 6.07
C THR A 192 -1.95 13.62 7.46
N THR A 193 -2.32 12.81 8.45
CA THR A 193 -1.91 13.01 9.83
C THR A 193 -1.12 11.81 10.35
N ILE A 194 -0.10 12.10 11.17
CA ILE A 194 0.68 11.13 11.93
C ILE A 194 0.43 11.39 13.40
N ASN A 195 0.00 10.38 14.13
CA ASN A 195 -0.12 10.44 15.58
C ASN A 195 1.21 10.06 16.22
N VAL A 196 1.69 10.88 17.14
CA VAL A 196 2.98 10.68 17.80
C VAL A 196 2.78 10.59 19.31
N THR A 197 3.32 9.53 19.88
CA THR A 197 3.41 9.34 21.34
C THR A 197 4.83 9.63 21.77
N VAL A 198 5.02 10.51 22.74
CA VAL A 198 6.32 10.81 23.36
C VAL A 198 6.37 10.15 24.72
N ILE A 199 7.39 9.34 24.97
CA ILE A 199 7.62 8.60 26.23
C ILE A 199 8.90 9.04 26.93
#